data_0a8f5611309a61eafec248e0be90aa51
#
_entry.id   0a8f5611309a61eafec248e0be90aa51
#
_cell.length_a   1.000
_cell.length_b   1.000
_cell.length_c   1.000
_cell.angle_alpha   90.00
_cell.angle_beta   90.00
_cell.angle_gamma   90.00
#
_symmetry.space_group_name_H-M   'P 1'
#
loop_
_entity.id
_entity.type
_entity.pdbx_description
1 polymer ?
#
loop_
_entity_poly.entity_id
_entity_poly.type
_entity_poly.pdbx_seq_one_letter_code
_entity_poly.pdbx_strand_id
1 'polypeptide(L)'
;MTTKRAERHYLDALVTFPDYYNALAALGRVRAARGDLQGAIEHYEQVVRRLPDPSFVAALGDLYKLTGREKKAMAQYMLVEQIARLSKLNGELYNRQLALFYADHDMKAEEAYRQAASEYHVRRDIYGADAVAWTALKAGKLAEAQAAIKEALRLGTRDAKLFYHAGMIARAAGDELAARDYLQRALTLNPQFDPLQALIAQKALEGSHRIKGAL
;
A
#
# COMPACT_ATOMS: atom_id res chain seq x y z
N MET A 1 9.06 14.96 -9.48
CA MET A 1 9.15 14.52 -10.89
C MET A 1 7.73 14.49 -11.44
N THR A 2 7.40 15.12 -12.56
CA THR A 2 6.03 15.10 -13.08
C THR A 2 5.71 13.73 -13.69
N THR A 3 4.45 13.29 -13.60
CA THR A 3 3.98 12.01 -14.17
C THR A 3 4.30 11.88 -15.67
N LYS A 4 4.26 12.98 -16.44
CA LYS A 4 4.66 12.99 -17.87
C LYS A 4 6.13 12.62 -18.10
N ARG A 5 7.03 13.14 -17.27
CA ARG A 5 8.46 12.82 -17.36
C ARG A 5 8.75 11.39 -16.98
N ALA A 6 8.09 10.89 -15.94
CA ALA A 6 8.19 9.49 -15.52
C ALA A 6 7.74 8.54 -16.63
N GLU A 7 6.57 8.81 -17.23
CA GLU A 7 6.03 8.01 -18.35
C GLU A 7 7.01 7.91 -19.52
N ARG A 8 7.60 9.04 -19.93
CA ARG A 8 8.58 9.07 -21.01
C ARG A 8 9.77 8.15 -20.73
N HIS A 9 10.35 8.21 -19.54
CA HIS A 9 11.49 7.34 -19.18
C HIS A 9 11.11 5.85 -19.19
N TYR A 10 9.90 5.48 -18.79
CA TYR A 10 9.47 4.09 -18.86
C TYR A 10 9.22 3.64 -20.30
N LEU A 11 8.67 4.51 -21.15
CA LEU A 11 8.53 4.23 -22.58
C LEU A 11 9.91 4.07 -23.26
N ASP A 12 10.86 4.95 -22.96
CA ASP A 12 12.25 4.84 -23.46
C ASP A 12 12.88 3.50 -23.03
N ALA A 13 12.65 3.06 -21.79
CA ALA A 13 13.13 1.76 -21.32
C ALA A 13 12.51 0.59 -22.11
N LEU A 14 11.24 0.68 -22.48
CA LEU A 14 10.55 -0.35 -23.26
C LEU A 14 10.96 -0.38 -24.75
N VAL A 15 11.49 0.73 -25.28
CA VAL A 15 12.12 0.73 -26.62
C VAL A 15 13.34 -0.18 -26.60
N THR A 16 14.14 -0.14 -25.53
CA THR A 16 15.36 -0.96 -25.39
C THR A 16 15.04 -2.40 -24.97
N PHE A 17 14.09 -2.57 -24.05
CA PHE A 17 13.65 -3.86 -23.53
C PHE A 17 12.12 -3.94 -23.51
N PRO A 18 11.46 -4.37 -24.60
CA PRO A 18 10.00 -4.37 -24.74
C PRO A 18 9.26 -5.15 -23.66
N ASP A 19 9.92 -6.15 -23.08
CA ASP A 19 9.37 -7.04 -22.06
C ASP A 19 9.81 -6.68 -20.63
N TYR A 20 10.37 -5.49 -20.41
CA TYR A 20 10.82 -5.08 -19.09
C TYR A 20 9.63 -4.84 -18.15
N TYR A 21 9.28 -5.88 -17.41
CA TYR A 21 8.09 -5.91 -16.53
C TYR A 21 8.05 -4.77 -15.49
N ASN A 22 9.21 -4.32 -14.97
CA ASN A 22 9.24 -3.19 -14.04
C ASN A 22 8.80 -1.87 -14.71
N ALA A 23 9.19 -1.65 -15.97
CA ALA A 23 8.75 -0.48 -16.73
C ALA A 23 7.26 -0.56 -17.08
N LEU A 24 6.76 -1.74 -17.46
CA LEU A 24 5.32 -1.97 -17.68
C LEU A 24 4.51 -1.73 -16.43
N ALA A 25 4.91 -2.27 -15.26
CA ALA A 25 4.24 -2.02 -14.00
C ALA A 25 4.30 -0.54 -13.59
N ALA A 26 5.42 0.14 -13.84
CA ALA A 26 5.57 1.56 -13.59
C ALA A 26 4.65 2.41 -14.48
N LEU A 27 4.47 2.05 -15.76
CA LEU A 27 3.48 2.67 -16.65
C LEU A 27 2.06 2.45 -16.14
N GLY A 28 1.73 1.24 -15.67
CA GLY A 28 0.46 0.95 -15.03
C GLY A 28 0.19 1.91 -13.86
N ARG A 29 1.18 2.12 -12.97
CA ARG A 29 1.06 3.10 -11.87
C ARG A 29 0.85 4.53 -12.36
N VAL A 30 1.57 4.96 -13.39
CA VAL A 30 1.41 6.31 -13.97
C VAL A 30 0.03 6.49 -14.58
N ARG A 31 -0.51 5.48 -15.27
CA ARG A 31 -1.87 5.48 -15.81
C ARG A 31 -2.92 5.58 -14.71
N ALA A 32 -2.81 4.74 -13.68
CA ALA A 32 -3.70 4.80 -12.53
C ALA A 32 -3.67 6.18 -11.84
N ALA A 33 -2.49 6.76 -11.63
CA ALA A 33 -2.32 8.09 -11.04
C ALA A 33 -2.94 9.23 -11.88
N ARG A 34 -3.21 8.99 -13.15
CA ARG A 34 -3.92 9.93 -14.05
C ARG A 34 -5.41 9.63 -14.18
N GLY A 35 -5.92 8.63 -13.48
CA GLY A 35 -7.30 8.18 -13.60
C GLY A 35 -7.59 7.25 -14.79
N ASP A 36 -6.60 6.92 -15.60
CA ASP A 36 -6.71 5.92 -16.68
C ASP A 36 -6.61 4.51 -16.09
N LEU A 37 -7.64 4.10 -15.36
CA LEU A 37 -7.67 2.81 -14.68
C LEU A 37 -7.70 1.64 -15.66
N GLN A 38 -8.32 1.82 -16.84
CA GLN A 38 -8.37 0.76 -17.84
C GLN A 38 -6.99 0.52 -18.47
N GLY A 39 -6.28 1.57 -18.87
CA GLY A 39 -4.91 1.46 -19.37
C GLY A 39 -3.94 0.92 -18.31
N ALA A 40 -4.17 1.24 -17.04
CA ALA A 40 -3.41 0.66 -15.93
C ALA A 40 -3.63 -0.86 -15.83
N ILE A 41 -4.88 -1.32 -15.91
CA ILE A 41 -5.24 -2.75 -15.89
C ILE A 41 -4.53 -3.50 -17.02
N GLU A 42 -4.55 -2.97 -18.25
CA GLU A 42 -3.92 -3.59 -19.41
C GLU A 42 -2.42 -3.82 -19.20
N HIS A 43 -1.72 -2.83 -18.65
CA HIS A 43 -0.30 -2.97 -18.32
C HIS A 43 -0.07 -4.04 -17.25
N TYR A 44 -0.85 -4.02 -16.15
CA TYR A 44 -0.69 -5.00 -15.09
C TYR A 44 -1.10 -6.42 -15.52
N GLU A 45 -2.11 -6.58 -16.38
CA GLU A 45 -2.44 -7.88 -16.97
C GLU A 45 -1.28 -8.44 -17.81
N GLN A 46 -0.55 -7.59 -18.55
CA GLN A 46 0.65 -8.00 -19.30
C GLN A 46 1.75 -8.46 -18.36
N VAL A 47 2.00 -7.70 -17.28
CA VAL A 47 3.03 -8.02 -16.29
C VAL A 47 2.71 -9.33 -15.57
N VAL A 48 1.50 -9.47 -15.04
CA VAL A 48 1.07 -10.63 -14.25
C VAL A 48 1.09 -11.93 -15.07
N ARG A 49 0.74 -11.86 -16.36
CA ARG A 49 0.84 -13.04 -17.25
C ARG A 49 2.27 -13.58 -17.40
N ARG A 50 3.28 -12.71 -17.26
CA ARG A 50 4.70 -13.09 -17.43
C ARG A 50 5.38 -13.37 -16.11
N LEU A 51 5.13 -12.52 -15.13
CA LEU A 51 5.69 -12.60 -13.79
C LEU A 51 4.59 -12.32 -12.77
N PRO A 52 3.94 -13.35 -12.22
CA PRO A 52 2.92 -13.19 -11.19
C PRO A 52 3.55 -12.89 -9.82
N ASP A 53 4.30 -11.78 -9.72
CA ASP A 53 4.80 -11.28 -8.46
C ASP A 53 3.62 -10.82 -7.58
N PRO A 54 3.61 -11.15 -6.28
CA PRO A 54 2.51 -10.78 -5.36
C PRO A 54 2.14 -9.30 -5.39
N SER A 55 3.13 -8.41 -5.54
CA SER A 55 2.90 -6.97 -5.57
C SER A 55 2.16 -6.52 -6.84
N PHE A 56 2.47 -7.12 -7.98
CA PHE A 56 1.79 -6.82 -9.25
C PHE A 56 0.39 -7.42 -9.28
N VAL A 57 0.24 -8.64 -8.76
CA VAL A 57 -1.06 -9.32 -8.65
C VAL A 57 -1.99 -8.54 -7.72
N ALA A 58 -1.50 -8.08 -6.56
CA ALA A 58 -2.27 -7.23 -5.64
C ALA A 58 -2.71 -5.93 -6.31
N ALA A 59 -1.78 -5.22 -6.98
CA ALA A 59 -2.09 -3.98 -7.68
C ALA A 59 -3.15 -4.16 -8.78
N LEU A 60 -3.11 -5.27 -9.53
CA LEU A 60 -4.14 -5.61 -10.50
C LEU A 60 -5.50 -5.86 -9.81
N GLY A 61 -5.50 -6.55 -8.68
CA GLY A 61 -6.67 -6.76 -7.85
C GLY A 61 -7.31 -5.44 -7.41
N ASP A 62 -6.49 -4.49 -6.94
CA ASP A 62 -6.93 -3.16 -6.51
C ASP A 62 -7.57 -2.36 -7.65
N LEU A 63 -6.96 -2.41 -8.83
CA LEU A 63 -7.52 -1.76 -10.02
C LEU A 63 -8.84 -2.38 -10.45
N TYR A 64 -8.98 -3.70 -10.36
CA TYR A 64 -10.26 -4.36 -10.60
C TYR A 64 -11.32 -3.94 -9.57
N LYS A 65 -10.95 -3.83 -8.29
CA LYS A 65 -11.84 -3.35 -7.22
C LYS A 65 -12.31 -1.93 -7.48
N LEU A 66 -11.39 -1.02 -7.83
CA LEU A 66 -11.70 0.38 -8.18
C LEU A 66 -12.62 0.52 -9.39
N THR A 67 -12.61 -0.45 -10.31
CA THR A 67 -13.47 -0.46 -11.50
C THR A 67 -14.74 -1.32 -11.33
N GLY A 68 -15.08 -1.73 -10.09
CA GLY A 68 -16.28 -2.51 -9.78
C GLY A 68 -16.22 -3.97 -10.24
N ARG A 69 -15.05 -4.48 -10.60
CA ARG A 69 -14.86 -5.86 -11.08
C ARG A 69 -14.53 -6.81 -9.93
N GLU A 70 -15.41 -6.86 -8.93
CA GLU A 70 -15.19 -7.56 -7.65
C GLU A 70 -14.73 -9.02 -7.80
N LYS A 71 -15.35 -9.79 -8.72
CA LYS A 71 -14.95 -11.20 -8.96
C LYS A 71 -13.51 -11.32 -9.45
N LYS A 72 -13.07 -10.38 -10.33
CA LYS A 72 -11.69 -10.37 -10.81
C LYS A 72 -10.73 -9.92 -9.72
N ALA A 73 -11.10 -8.93 -8.92
CA ALA A 73 -10.31 -8.48 -7.77
C ALA A 73 -10.07 -9.65 -6.79
N MET A 74 -11.13 -10.34 -6.40
CA MET A 74 -11.03 -11.48 -5.49
C MET A 74 -10.14 -12.60 -6.05
N ALA A 75 -10.23 -12.90 -7.36
CA ALA A 75 -9.37 -13.89 -8.00
C ALA A 75 -7.89 -13.52 -7.89
N GLN A 76 -7.54 -12.22 -8.05
CA GLN A 76 -6.16 -11.76 -7.86
C GLN A 76 -5.71 -11.88 -6.39
N TYR A 77 -6.53 -11.49 -5.43
CA TYR A 77 -6.19 -11.61 -4.01
C TYR A 77 -5.99 -13.07 -3.58
N MET A 78 -6.82 -13.99 -4.09
CA MET A 78 -6.61 -15.44 -3.88
C MET A 78 -5.30 -15.93 -4.50
N LEU A 79 -4.90 -15.39 -5.66
CA LEU A 79 -3.62 -15.72 -6.29
C LEU A 79 -2.45 -15.26 -5.44
N VAL A 80 -2.50 -14.05 -4.84
CA VAL A 80 -1.50 -13.59 -3.86
C VAL A 80 -1.35 -14.59 -2.72
N GLU A 81 -2.46 -15.08 -2.15
CA GLU A 81 -2.43 -16.07 -1.09
C GLU A 81 -1.83 -17.42 -1.52
N GLN A 82 -2.12 -17.86 -2.74
CA GLN A 82 -1.53 -19.10 -3.28
C GLN A 82 -0.02 -18.97 -3.45
N ILE A 83 0.45 -17.84 -4.02
CA ILE A 83 1.88 -17.56 -4.16
C ILE A 83 2.56 -17.54 -2.78
N ALA A 84 1.97 -16.84 -1.82
CA ALA A 84 2.49 -16.78 -0.45
C ALA A 84 2.60 -18.16 0.21
N ARG A 85 1.62 -19.06 -0.04
CA ARG A 85 1.66 -20.44 0.45
C ARG A 85 2.81 -21.22 -0.17
N LEU A 86 3.04 -21.08 -1.48
CA LEU A 86 4.14 -21.72 -2.18
C LEU A 86 5.50 -21.19 -1.72
N SER A 87 5.64 -19.89 -1.55
CA SER A 87 6.86 -19.26 -1.01
C SER A 87 7.21 -19.80 0.38
N LYS A 88 6.21 -19.95 1.24
CA LYS A 88 6.40 -20.54 2.57
C LYS A 88 6.87 -22.00 2.50
N LEU A 89 6.31 -22.79 1.58
CA LEU A 89 6.76 -24.18 1.36
C LEU A 89 8.20 -24.26 0.85
N ASN A 90 8.65 -23.22 0.10
CA ASN A 90 10.02 -23.10 -0.39
C ASN A 90 10.99 -22.48 0.65
N GLY A 91 10.56 -22.28 1.89
CA GLY A 91 11.41 -21.83 2.99
C GLY A 91 11.50 -20.31 3.17
N GLU A 92 10.67 -19.52 2.51
CA GLU A 92 10.57 -18.09 2.81
C GLU A 92 9.94 -17.91 4.19
N LEU A 93 10.76 -17.46 5.15
CA LEU A 93 10.35 -17.30 6.54
C LEU A 93 9.65 -15.96 6.81
N TYR A 94 10.01 -14.91 6.06
CA TYR A 94 9.56 -13.55 6.29
C TYR A 94 9.09 -12.90 4.99
N ASN A 95 7.89 -12.34 5.03
CA ASN A 95 7.31 -11.65 3.88
C ASN A 95 6.52 -10.42 4.32
N ARG A 96 7.25 -9.31 4.53
CA ARG A 96 6.67 -8.00 4.89
C ARG A 96 5.59 -7.54 3.91
N GLN A 97 5.79 -7.81 2.64
CA GLN A 97 4.85 -7.40 1.59
C GLN A 97 3.50 -8.12 1.74
N LEU A 98 3.54 -9.39 2.11
CA LEU A 98 2.32 -10.16 2.38
C LEU A 98 1.60 -9.66 3.63
N ALA A 99 2.32 -9.34 4.70
CA ALA A 99 1.73 -8.79 5.92
C ALA A 99 1.05 -7.44 5.65
N LEU A 100 1.70 -6.56 4.88
CA LEU A 100 1.11 -5.30 4.44
C LEU A 100 -0.08 -5.51 3.52
N PHE A 101 -0.01 -6.46 2.58
CA PHE A 101 -1.15 -6.82 1.72
C PHE A 101 -2.37 -7.24 2.55
N TYR A 102 -2.20 -8.10 3.54
CA TYR A 102 -3.31 -8.48 4.42
C TYR A 102 -3.88 -7.29 5.20
N ALA A 103 -3.02 -6.42 5.71
CA ALA A 103 -3.45 -5.24 6.45
C ALA A 103 -4.16 -4.22 5.54
N ASP A 104 -3.67 -3.98 4.33
CA ASP A 104 -4.26 -3.06 3.36
C ASP A 104 -5.67 -3.52 2.90
N HIS A 105 -5.95 -4.83 2.97
CA HIS A 105 -7.21 -5.43 2.52
C HIS A 105 -8.10 -5.94 3.66
N ASP A 106 -7.79 -5.61 4.92
CA ASP A 106 -8.52 -6.06 6.11
C ASP A 106 -8.64 -7.61 6.20
N MET A 107 -7.58 -8.30 5.76
CA MET A 107 -7.50 -9.76 5.74
C MET A 107 -6.55 -10.26 6.82
N LYS A 108 -6.90 -11.36 7.49
CA LYS A 108 -5.99 -12.11 8.40
C LYS A 108 -5.18 -11.23 9.37
N ALA A 109 -5.82 -10.22 9.97
CA ALA A 109 -5.16 -9.17 10.73
C ALA A 109 -4.18 -9.67 11.81
N GLU A 110 -4.58 -10.68 12.61
CA GLU A 110 -3.72 -11.28 13.63
C GLU A 110 -2.52 -12.04 13.04
N GLU A 111 -2.70 -12.71 11.90
CA GLU A 111 -1.61 -13.38 11.20
C GLU A 111 -0.63 -12.36 10.62
N ALA A 112 -1.13 -11.31 9.98
CA ALA A 112 -0.34 -10.23 9.43
C ALA A 112 0.52 -9.55 10.52
N TYR A 113 -0.07 -9.25 11.67
CA TYR A 113 0.65 -8.67 12.80
C TYR A 113 1.76 -9.60 13.31
N ARG A 114 1.47 -10.89 13.51
CA ARG A 114 2.49 -11.85 13.97
C ARG A 114 3.65 -11.98 12.97
N GLN A 115 3.36 -12.01 11.67
CA GLN A 115 4.39 -12.07 10.62
C GLN A 115 5.25 -10.81 10.62
N ALA A 116 4.66 -9.62 10.65
CA ALA A 116 5.38 -8.35 10.69
C ALA A 116 6.25 -8.22 11.95
N ALA A 117 5.72 -8.57 13.11
CA ALA A 117 6.45 -8.52 14.38
C ALA A 117 7.64 -9.50 14.40
N SER A 118 7.44 -10.73 13.89
CA SER A 118 8.49 -11.74 13.79
C SER A 118 9.63 -11.30 12.86
N GLU A 119 9.30 -10.76 11.70
CA GLU A 119 10.31 -10.22 10.79
C GLU A 119 11.05 -9.04 11.41
N TYR A 120 10.34 -8.11 12.04
CA TYR A 120 10.94 -6.94 12.68
C TYR A 120 11.88 -7.29 13.83
N HIS A 121 11.63 -8.40 14.53
CA HIS A 121 12.55 -8.88 15.55
C HIS A 121 13.94 -9.20 14.99
N VAL A 122 14.01 -9.75 13.79
CA VAL A 122 15.26 -10.15 13.11
C VAL A 122 15.85 -8.99 12.28
N ARG A 123 15.00 -8.22 11.62
CA ARG A 123 15.40 -7.17 10.67
C ARG A 123 14.78 -5.83 11.05
N ARG A 124 15.49 -5.08 11.89
CA ARG A 124 15.05 -3.80 12.43
C ARG A 124 15.36 -2.63 11.50
N ASP A 125 14.37 -2.18 10.76
CA ASP A 125 14.41 -0.95 9.98
C ASP A 125 13.09 -0.18 10.13
N ILE A 126 13.05 1.08 9.67
CA ILE A 126 11.86 1.93 9.81
C ILE A 126 10.63 1.39 9.06
N TYR A 127 10.82 0.70 7.94
CA TYR A 127 9.72 0.08 7.19
C TYR A 127 9.23 -1.22 7.83
N GLY A 128 10.10 -1.93 8.57
CA GLY A 128 9.69 -3.03 9.42
C GLY A 128 8.85 -2.55 10.61
N ALA A 129 9.27 -1.46 11.25
CA ALA A 129 8.49 -0.82 12.31
C ALA A 129 7.13 -0.32 11.78
N ASP A 130 7.08 0.26 10.56
CA ASP A 130 5.85 0.67 9.89
C ASP A 130 4.91 -0.51 9.62
N ALA A 131 5.44 -1.63 9.13
CA ALA A 131 4.65 -2.84 8.91
C ALA A 131 4.05 -3.38 10.21
N VAL A 132 4.83 -3.38 11.32
CA VAL A 132 4.29 -3.73 12.65
C VAL A 132 3.20 -2.75 13.06
N ALA A 133 3.41 -1.44 12.90
CA ALA A 133 2.45 -0.40 13.28
C ALA A 133 1.12 -0.57 12.53
N TRP A 134 1.19 -0.73 11.21
CA TRP A 134 -0.01 -0.86 10.38
C TRP A 134 -0.78 -2.15 10.66
N THR A 135 -0.08 -3.28 10.72
CA THR A 135 -0.71 -4.58 11.02
C THR A 135 -1.26 -4.64 12.44
N ALA A 136 -0.59 -4.02 13.44
CA ALA A 136 -1.08 -3.91 14.80
C ALA A 136 -2.38 -3.10 14.86
N LEU A 137 -2.46 -1.96 14.15
CA LEU A 137 -3.71 -1.19 14.06
C LEU A 137 -4.85 -2.07 13.52
N LYS A 138 -4.61 -2.81 12.44
CA LYS A 138 -5.61 -3.68 11.83
C LYS A 138 -6.01 -4.87 12.71
N ALA A 139 -5.11 -5.32 13.58
CA ALA A 139 -5.36 -6.34 14.59
C ALA A 139 -5.99 -5.79 15.89
N GLY A 140 -6.36 -4.50 15.93
CA GLY A 140 -6.94 -3.86 17.11
C GLY A 140 -5.96 -3.60 18.26
N LYS A 141 -4.65 -3.71 18.02
CA LYS A 141 -3.57 -3.53 18.99
C LYS A 141 -3.06 -2.09 18.94
N LEU A 142 -3.88 -1.15 19.43
CA LEU A 142 -3.61 0.28 19.27
C LEU A 142 -2.34 0.74 19.98
N ALA A 143 -2.05 0.23 21.17
CA ALA A 143 -0.87 0.60 21.94
C ALA A 143 0.42 0.19 21.22
N GLU A 144 0.46 -1.02 20.68
CA GLU A 144 1.57 -1.53 19.87
C GLU A 144 1.71 -0.76 18.56
N ALA A 145 0.60 -0.40 17.91
CA ALA A 145 0.60 0.43 16.70
C ALA A 145 1.23 1.80 16.98
N GLN A 146 0.86 2.46 18.09
CA GLN A 146 1.41 3.75 18.50
C GLN A 146 2.90 3.67 18.83
N ALA A 147 3.34 2.60 19.50
CA ALA A 147 4.76 2.42 19.82
C ALA A 147 5.58 2.20 18.53
N ALA A 148 5.11 1.33 17.66
CA ALA A 148 5.81 0.98 16.42
C ALA A 148 5.86 2.15 15.42
N ILE A 149 4.79 2.96 15.29
CA ILE A 149 4.80 4.10 14.37
C ILE A 149 5.77 5.20 14.81
N LYS A 150 5.98 5.41 16.11
CA LYS A 150 7.01 6.33 16.63
C LYS A 150 8.40 5.91 16.16
N GLU A 151 8.69 4.62 16.23
CA GLU A 151 9.95 4.06 15.76
C GLU A 151 10.09 4.19 14.23
N ALA A 152 9.03 3.95 13.48
CA ALA A 152 9.02 4.11 12.03
C ALA A 152 9.33 5.56 11.60
N LEU A 153 8.85 6.53 12.35
CA LEU A 153 9.02 7.96 12.06
C LEU A 153 10.36 8.55 12.57
N ARG A 154 11.16 7.82 13.34
CA ARG A 154 12.34 8.33 14.06
C ARG A 154 13.40 9.01 13.19
N LEU A 155 13.49 8.64 11.92
CA LEU A 155 14.48 9.22 10.99
C LEU A 155 13.92 10.42 10.21
N GLY A 156 12.67 10.83 10.42
CA GLY A 156 12.04 11.91 9.68
C GLY A 156 11.89 11.64 8.17
N THR A 157 11.90 10.38 7.77
CA THR A 157 11.79 9.97 6.35
C THR A 157 10.48 10.50 5.74
N ARG A 158 10.62 11.16 4.59
CA ARG A 158 9.48 11.69 3.83
C ARG A 158 8.92 10.62 2.93
N ASP A 159 7.95 9.87 3.44
CA ASP A 159 7.25 8.80 2.74
C ASP A 159 5.74 8.96 2.94
N ALA A 160 4.98 8.99 1.84
CA ALA A 160 3.54 9.24 1.88
C ALA A 160 2.75 8.10 2.54
N LYS A 161 3.16 6.84 2.32
CA LYS A 161 2.51 5.68 2.93
C LYS A 161 2.76 5.63 4.43
N LEU A 162 3.99 5.95 4.86
CA LEU A 162 4.36 6.06 6.26
C LEU A 162 3.53 7.14 6.97
N PHE A 163 3.37 8.33 6.36
CA PHE A 163 2.52 9.37 6.91
C PHE A 163 1.04 8.98 6.93
N TYR A 164 0.57 8.26 5.92
CA TYR A 164 -0.80 7.73 5.92
C TYR A 164 -1.05 6.78 7.10
N HIS A 165 -0.17 5.81 7.32
CA HIS A 165 -0.27 4.90 8.45
C HIS A 165 -0.25 5.64 9.78
N ALA A 166 0.66 6.62 9.94
CA ALA A 166 0.72 7.47 11.14
C ALA A 166 -0.60 8.23 11.37
N GLY A 167 -1.16 8.80 10.31
CA GLY A 167 -2.44 9.51 10.39
C GLY A 167 -3.61 8.63 10.78
N MET A 168 -3.67 7.42 10.24
CA MET A 168 -4.74 6.47 10.58
C MET A 168 -4.61 5.93 12.00
N ILE A 169 -3.38 5.72 12.49
CA ILE A 169 -3.12 5.31 13.87
C ILE A 169 -3.47 6.45 14.84
N ALA A 170 -3.08 7.69 14.55
CA ALA A 170 -3.44 8.86 15.35
C ALA A 170 -4.96 9.02 15.43
N ARG A 171 -5.68 8.86 14.31
CA ARG A 171 -7.14 8.90 14.28
C ARG A 171 -7.77 7.82 15.14
N ALA A 172 -7.29 6.58 15.07
CA ALA A 172 -7.77 5.49 15.90
C ALA A 172 -7.52 5.73 17.39
N ALA A 173 -6.46 6.50 17.73
CA ALA A 173 -6.14 6.93 19.09
C ALA A 173 -6.96 8.15 19.56
N GLY A 174 -7.80 8.74 18.71
CA GLY A 174 -8.58 9.96 19.01
C GLY A 174 -7.79 11.25 18.91
N ASP A 175 -6.54 11.23 18.44
CA ASP A 175 -5.74 12.43 18.18
C ASP A 175 -6.02 12.99 16.78
N GLU A 176 -7.15 13.71 16.66
CA GLU A 176 -7.61 14.26 15.40
C GLU A 176 -6.66 15.33 14.82
N LEU A 177 -5.89 16.05 15.68
CA LEU A 177 -4.94 17.05 15.21
C LEU A 177 -3.74 16.38 14.53
N ALA A 178 -3.13 15.40 15.17
CA ALA A 178 -2.04 14.63 14.59
C ALA A 178 -2.51 13.82 13.37
N ALA A 179 -3.70 13.23 13.42
CA ALA A 179 -4.28 12.50 12.30
C ALA A 179 -4.37 13.38 11.05
N ARG A 180 -4.91 14.59 11.19
CA ARG A 180 -5.05 15.55 10.11
C ARG A 180 -3.69 15.99 9.55
N ASP A 181 -2.73 16.32 10.41
CA ASP A 181 -1.38 16.73 9.98
C ASP A 181 -0.73 15.63 9.13
N TYR A 182 -0.71 14.40 9.62
CA TYR A 182 -0.09 13.29 8.92
C TYR A 182 -0.79 12.94 7.60
N LEU A 183 -2.13 12.90 7.57
CA LEU A 183 -2.87 12.63 6.34
C LEU A 183 -2.68 13.74 5.30
N GLN A 184 -2.64 15.00 5.73
CA GLN A 184 -2.34 16.13 4.84
C GLN A 184 -0.93 16.03 4.27
N ARG A 185 0.07 15.67 5.08
CA ARG A 185 1.46 15.46 4.64
C ARG A 185 1.56 14.31 3.65
N ALA A 186 0.85 13.20 3.88
CA ALA A 186 0.80 12.07 2.95
C ALA A 186 0.32 12.51 1.56
N LEU A 187 -0.85 13.15 1.50
CA LEU A 187 -1.46 13.58 0.24
C LEU A 187 -0.73 14.75 -0.43
N THR A 188 -0.10 15.64 0.34
CA THR A 188 0.76 16.71 -0.22
C THR A 188 2.02 16.14 -0.84
N LEU A 189 2.62 15.12 -0.20
CA LEU A 189 3.84 14.49 -0.70
C LEU A 189 3.57 13.67 -1.96
N ASN A 190 2.53 12.87 -1.94
CA ASN A 190 2.09 12.09 -3.09
C ASN A 190 0.58 11.79 -3.01
N PRO A 191 -0.28 12.53 -3.72
CA PRO A 191 -1.72 12.32 -3.68
C PRO A 191 -2.17 10.97 -4.28
N GLN A 192 -1.26 10.24 -4.91
CA GLN A 192 -1.48 8.95 -5.56
C GLN A 192 -0.50 7.89 -5.05
N PHE A 193 -0.18 7.92 -3.75
CA PHE A 193 0.79 6.99 -3.16
C PHE A 193 0.33 5.53 -3.22
N ASP A 194 -0.97 5.33 -3.23
CA ASP A 194 -1.63 4.04 -3.35
C ASP A 194 -3.05 4.24 -3.89
N PRO A 195 -3.51 3.48 -4.89
CA PRO A 195 -4.82 3.70 -5.52
C PRO A 195 -6.02 3.60 -4.57
N LEU A 196 -6.00 2.68 -3.59
CA LEU A 196 -7.07 2.50 -2.62
C LEU A 196 -6.88 3.38 -1.38
N GLN A 197 -5.68 3.37 -0.80
CA GLN A 197 -5.40 4.02 0.48
C GLN A 197 -5.44 5.55 0.37
N ALA A 198 -5.04 6.12 -0.77
CA ALA A 198 -5.12 7.55 -0.99
C ALA A 198 -6.59 8.05 -0.97
N LEU A 199 -7.52 7.29 -1.50
CA LEU A 199 -8.96 7.60 -1.42
C LEU A 199 -9.47 7.53 0.03
N ILE A 200 -9.00 6.57 0.81
CA ILE A 200 -9.33 6.45 2.23
C ILE A 200 -8.79 7.64 3.00
N ALA A 201 -7.55 8.06 2.72
CA ALA A 201 -6.94 9.24 3.33
C ALA A 201 -7.73 10.53 3.04
N GLN A 202 -8.17 10.73 1.80
CA GLN A 202 -9.00 11.87 1.39
C GLN A 202 -10.32 11.90 2.15
N LYS A 203 -11.05 10.77 2.17
CA LYS A 203 -12.32 10.66 2.92
C LYS A 203 -12.14 10.88 4.42
N ALA A 204 -11.03 10.42 4.99
CA ALA A 204 -10.71 10.63 6.39
C ALA A 204 -10.51 12.10 6.73
N LEU A 205 -9.88 12.89 5.85
CA LEU A 205 -9.74 14.35 6.00
C LEU A 205 -11.07 15.09 5.86
N GLU A 206 -11.92 14.69 4.92
CA GLU A 206 -13.25 15.31 4.70
C GLU A 206 -14.17 15.07 5.90
N GLY A 207 -14.16 13.87 6.48
CA GLY A 207 -14.94 13.53 7.67
C GLY A 207 -14.57 14.37 8.89
N SER A 208 -13.29 14.73 9.03
CA SER A 208 -12.79 15.60 10.10
C SER A 208 -13.24 17.08 9.96
N HIS A 209 -13.68 17.52 8.77
CA HIS A 209 -14.21 18.86 8.54
C HIS A 209 -15.66 19.01 9.01
N ARG A 210 -16.48 17.94 8.93
CA ARG A 210 -17.90 18.00 9.31
C ARG A 210 -18.12 18.14 10.81
N ILE A 211 -17.19 17.69 11.64
CA ILE A 211 -17.29 17.78 13.11
C ILE A 211 -17.04 19.21 13.62
N LYS A 212 -16.26 20.04 12.91
CA LYS A 212 -15.98 21.44 13.29
C LYS A 212 -17.05 22.45 12.84
N GLY A 213 -17.94 22.09 11.95
CA GLY A 213 -19.05 22.95 11.49
C GLY A 213 -20.35 22.79 12.26
N ALA A 214 -20.38 21.93 13.30
CA ALA A 214 -21.56 21.60 14.09
C ALA A 214 -21.44 22.06 15.57
N LEU A 215 -20.46 22.89 15.88
CA LEU A 215 -20.30 23.63 17.14
C LEU A 215 -20.35 25.13 16.85
#